data_62e4e233e2b3d331c709eac7f8ee3be9
#
_entry.id   62e4e233e2b3d331c709eac7f8ee3be9
#
_cell.length_a   1.000
_cell.length_b   1.000
_cell.length_c   1.000
_cell.angle_alpha   90.00
_cell.angle_beta   90.00
_cell.angle_gamma   90.00
#
_symmetry.space_group_name_H-M   'P 1'
#
loop_
_entity.id
_entity.type
_entity.pdbx_description
1 polymer ?
#
loop_
_entity_poly.entity_id
_entity_poly.type
_entity_poly.pdbx_seq_one_letter_code
_entity_poly.pdbx_strand_id
1 'polypeptide(L)'
;PARFLFNAGSTDKNWNQKMLTDKHIKVAYFNQNSSAVFPNTDIKGGVAVLYRDSTKDFGEIGTFTSFAELNSIIHKVVPLTDETLDKIITGQGIYRFTQKVHKNHPQVSAILPVSHQFDISTGVFGTLNNIVFFDDKPKDAHQYISMLGRYKSERVYRWIRQDYVNTPLGFDKWRVLLPNANGSGLLGEALSTPLIVEPLIGFTQTFLSIGQYDTEKEAENTMKYIKSKFARTMLGVLKVTQHNPAAKWKYVPLQDFTPNSDIDWTQSIAQIDQKLYAKYGLSQDEIDFIESKVKAMD
;
A
#
# COMPACT_ATOMS: atom_id res chain seq x y z
N PRO A 1 -23.13 18.73 6.15
CA PRO A 1 -22.14 18.03 5.33
C PRO A 1 -21.33 17.06 6.18
N ALA A 2 -21.13 15.83 5.68
CA ALA A 2 -20.47 14.77 6.45
C ALA A 2 -18.93 14.73 6.28
N ARG A 3 -18.31 15.78 5.74
CA ARG A 3 -16.85 15.81 5.45
C ARG A 3 -15.96 15.53 6.66
N PHE A 4 -16.39 15.92 7.86
CA PHE A 4 -15.62 15.69 9.07
C PHE A 4 -15.42 14.19 9.36
N LEU A 5 -16.37 13.32 8.96
CA LEU A 5 -16.27 11.87 9.10
C LEU A 5 -15.04 11.30 8.36
N PHE A 6 -14.66 11.94 7.26
CA PHE A 6 -13.49 11.54 6.45
C PHE A 6 -12.22 12.33 6.82
N ASN A 7 -12.27 13.13 7.89
CA ASN A 7 -11.20 14.06 8.26
C ASN A 7 -10.74 14.94 7.07
N ALA A 8 -11.67 15.37 6.23
CA ALA A 8 -11.45 16.06 4.98
C ALA A 8 -12.10 17.44 4.95
N GLY A 9 -11.67 18.29 4.00
CA GLY A 9 -12.19 19.63 3.79
C GLY A 9 -11.57 20.68 4.70
N SER A 10 -12.24 21.83 4.84
CA SER A 10 -11.83 22.99 5.63
C SER A 10 -12.29 22.95 7.09
N THR A 11 -12.82 21.82 7.55
CA THR A 11 -13.23 21.65 8.95
C THR A 11 -12.00 21.62 9.84
N ASP A 12 -12.07 22.28 11.00
CA ASP A 12 -10.98 22.29 11.96
C ASP A 12 -10.61 20.86 12.39
N LYS A 13 -9.34 20.54 12.35
CA LYS A 13 -8.85 19.18 12.64
C LYS A 13 -9.06 18.75 14.09
N ASN A 14 -8.95 19.69 15.04
CA ASN A 14 -9.15 19.37 16.42
C ASN A 14 -10.64 19.08 16.71
N TRP A 15 -11.54 19.84 16.03
CA TRP A 15 -12.95 19.57 16.11
C TRP A 15 -13.31 18.22 15.46
N ASN A 16 -12.74 17.91 14.29
CA ASN A 16 -12.91 16.59 13.66
C ASN A 16 -12.48 15.47 14.61
N GLN A 17 -11.29 15.59 15.19
CA GLN A 17 -10.75 14.60 16.12
C GLN A 17 -11.70 14.43 17.33
N LYS A 18 -12.14 15.54 17.94
CA LYS A 18 -13.10 15.50 19.05
C LYS A 18 -14.39 14.75 18.70
N MET A 19 -14.93 15.00 17.51
CA MET A 19 -16.18 14.34 17.06
C MET A 19 -15.97 12.86 16.74
N LEU A 20 -14.80 12.50 16.17
CA LEU A 20 -14.49 11.14 15.77
C LEU A 20 -14.12 10.24 16.97
N THR A 21 -13.62 10.83 18.06
CA THR A 21 -13.25 10.10 19.29
C THR A 21 -14.31 10.18 20.41
N ASP A 22 -15.42 10.90 20.20
CA ASP A 22 -16.51 10.94 21.20
C ASP A 22 -17.29 9.61 21.17
N LYS A 23 -17.10 8.80 22.20
CA LYS A 23 -17.75 7.49 22.36
C LYS A 23 -19.25 7.54 22.52
N HIS A 24 -19.80 8.72 22.80
CA HIS A 24 -21.25 8.95 22.96
C HIS A 24 -21.95 9.31 21.66
N ILE A 25 -21.23 9.34 20.54
CA ILE A 25 -21.76 9.65 19.22
C ILE A 25 -21.65 8.43 18.29
N LYS A 26 -22.72 8.17 17.54
CA LYS A 26 -22.69 7.24 16.41
C LYS A 26 -23.26 7.86 15.14
N VAL A 27 -22.82 7.37 13.99
CA VAL A 27 -23.42 7.69 12.69
C VAL A 27 -24.70 6.83 12.55
N ALA A 28 -25.86 7.46 12.67
CA ALA A 28 -27.14 6.77 12.55
C ALA A 28 -27.56 6.56 11.09
N TYR A 29 -27.10 7.47 10.20
CA TYR A 29 -27.36 7.40 8.77
C TYR A 29 -26.25 8.12 8.02
N PHE A 30 -25.87 7.59 6.85
CA PHE A 30 -24.97 8.25 5.92
C PHE A 30 -25.41 7.97 4.48
N ASN A 31 -25.36 9.00 3.65
CA ASN A 31 -25.54 8.87 2.20
C ASN A 31 -24.56 9.80 1.48
N GLN A 32 -23.69 9.21 0.67
CA GLN A 32 -22.70 9.96 -0.11
C GLN A 32 -23.35 10.80 -1.21
N ASN A 33 -24.46 10.32 -1.79
CA ASN A 33 -25.24 11.05 -2.77
C ASN A 33 -26.24 11.97 -2.06
N SER A 34 -25.88 13.24 -1.90
CA SER A 34 -26.73 14.21 -1.23
C SER A 34 -28.06 14.47 -1.94
N SER A 35 -28.13 14.30 -3.27
CA SER A 35 -29.33 14.48 -4.05
C SER A 35 -30.42 13.44 -3.73
N ALA A 36 -30.01 12.26 -3.23
CA ALA A 36 -30.94 11.24 -2.76
C ALA A 36 -31.64 11.62 -1.44
N VAL A 37 -31.07 12.57 -0.68
CA VAL A 37 -31.64 13.07 0.60
C VAL A 37 -32.29 14.42 0.43
N PHE A 38 -31.62 15.32 -0.30
CA PHE A 38 -32.12 16.67 -0.60
C PHE A 38 -32.09 16.89 -2.11
N PRO A 39 -33.22 16.81 -2.81
CA PRO A 39 -33.30 17.01 -4.26
C PRO A 39 -32.63 18.32 -4.69
N ASN A 40 -31.95 18.30 -5.82
CA ASN A 40 -31.25 19.46 -6.40
C ASN A 40 -30.08 20.01 -5.59
N THR A 41 -29.47 19.22 -4.69
CA THR A 41 -28.30 19.62 -3.94
C THR A 41 -27.07 18.76 -4.32
N ASP A 42 -25.88 19.40 -4.32
CA ASP A 42 -24.59 18.73 -4.46
C ASP A 42 -23.71 19.04 -3.24
N ILE A 43 -23.93 18.32 -2.16
CA ILE A 43 -23.14 18.45 -0.93
C ILE A 43 -21.94 17.51 -0.99
N LYS A 44 -20.76 18.05 -1.30
CA LYS A 44 -19.53 17.25 -1.32
C LYS A 44 -19.25 16.64 0.06
N GLY A 45 -19.01 15.32 0.08
CA GLY A 45 -18.81 14.53 1.29
C GLY A 45 -20.10 13.92 1.85
N GLY A 46 -21.25 14.12 1.17
CA GLY A 46 -22.53 13.49 1.54
C GLY A 46 -23.25 14.12 2.74
N VAL A 47 -24.28 13.42 3.18
CA VAL A 47 -25.15 13.79 4.31
C VAL A 47 -25.06 12.70 5.39
N ALA A 48 -24.89 13.10 6.65
CA ALA A 48 -24.93 12.19 7.79
C ALA A 48 -25.96 12.67 8.82
N VAL A 49 -26.61 11.73 9.48
CA VAL A 49 -27.38 11.94 10.72
C VAL A 49 -26.56 11.31 11.85
N LEU A 50 -26.28 12.12 12.86
CA LEU A 50 -25.58 11.69 14.06
C LEU A 50 -26.61 11.50 15.19
N TYR A 51 -26.38 10.46 15.99
CA TYR A 51 -27.11 10.26 17.24
C TYR A 51 -26.13 10.37 18.38
N ARG A 52 -26.45 11.22 19.39
CA ARG A 52 -25.64 11.40 20.61
C ARG A 52 -26.46 11.07 21.83
N ASP A 53 -25.90 10.23 22.71
CA ASP A 53 -26.50 9.87 23.99
C ASP A 53 -25.37 9.77 25.03
N SER A 54 -25.32 10.73 25.96
CA SER A 54 -24.26 10.81 26.97
C SER A 54 -24.30 9.67 28.01
N THR A 55 -25.37 8.87 28.03
CA THR A 55 -25.52 7.72 28.92
C THR A 55 -25.03 6.41 28.30
N LYS A 56 -24.72 6.41 27.00
CA LYS A 56 -24.33 5.22 26.24
C LYS A 56 -22.94 5.36 25.68
N ASP A 57 -22.19 4.28 25.73
CA ASP A 57 -20.92 4.13 25.01
C ASP A 57 -21.18 3.35 23.72
N PHE A 58 -21.01 4.02 22.57
CA PHE A 58 -21.12 3.40 21.23
C PHE A 58 -19.74 3.04 20.65
N GLY A 59 -18.65 3.33 21.39
CA GLY A 59 -17.29 3.33 20.86
C GLY A 59 -16.99 4.55 19.99
N GLU A 60 -15.74 4.75 19.68
CA GLU A 60 -15.30 5.85 18.82
C GLU A 60 -15.70 5.59 17.36
N ILE A 61 -16.15 6.63 16.64
CA ILE A 61 -16.35 6.55 15.18
C ILE A 61 -14.99 6.24 14.50
N GLY A 62 -13.91 6.88 14.97
CA GLY A 62 -12.56 6.69 14.49
C GLY A 62 -12.41 6.96 13.00
N THR A 63 -11.99 5.95 12.23
CA THR A 63 -11.93 6.03 10.78
C THR A 63 -13.28 5.61 10.18
N PHE A 64 -13.84 6.49 9.38
CA PHE A 64 -15.14 6.29 8.75
C PHE A 64 -14.99 6.06 7.25
N THR A 65 -15.76 5.12 6.71
CA THR A 65 -15.90 4.86 5.29
C THR A 65 -17.37 5.01 4.85
N SER A 66 -17.62 5.08 3.55
CA SER A 66 -18.98 5.17 3.01
C SER A 66 -19.75 3.84 3.04
N PHE A 67 -19.11 2.75 3.47
CA PHE A 67 -19.70 1.41 3.53
C PHE A 67 -19.90 1.01 5.00
N ALA A 68 -21.13 0.69 5.37
CA ALA A 68 -21.48 0.29 6.74
C ALA A 68 -20.76 -0.99 7.13
N GLU A 69 -20.68 -1.96 6.21
CA GLU A 69 -20.01 -3.26 6.40
C GLU A 69 -18.51 -3.05 6.63
N LEU A 70 -17.87 -2.16 5.86
CA LEU A 70 -16.45 -1.88 6.02
C LEU A 70 -16.15 -1.20 7.37
N ASN A 71 -17.03 -0.32 7.83
CA ASN A 71 -16.91 0.27 9.17
C ASN A 71 -17.04 -0.80 10.26
N SER A 72 -17.97 -1.75 10.11
CA SER A 72 -18.12 -2.89 11.02
C SER A 72 -16.88 -3.78 11.03
N ILE A 73 -16.33 -4.11 9.85
CA ILE A 73 -15.10 -4.90 9.70
C ILE A 73 -13.93 -4.21 10.43
N ILE A 74 -13.74 -2.89 10.24
CA ILE A 74 -12.69 -2.13 10.91
C ILE A 74 -12.80 -2.26 12.44
N HIS A 75 -14.01 -2.12 13.00
CA HIS A 75 -14.23 -2.23 14.44
C HIS A 75 -13.93 -3.62 15.01
N LYS A 76 -14.06 -4.67 14.20
CA LYS A 76 -13.70 -6.05 14.59
C LYS A 76 -12.19 -6.32 14.45
N VAL A 77 -11.61 -5.87 13.34
CA VAL A 77 -10.22 -6.20 12.98
C VAL A 77 -9.22 -5.40 13.81
N VAL A 78 -9.42 -4.09 13.96
CA VAL A 78 -8.44 -3.20 14.61
C VAL A 78 -8.13 -3.60 16.06
N PRO A 79 -9.11 -3.95 16.92
CA PRO A 79 -8.81 -4.37 18.31
C PRO A 79 -8.05 -5.70 18.41
N LEU A 80 -8.07 -6.53 17.36
CA LEU A 80 -7.39 -7.81 17.29
C LEU A 80 -6.06 -7.74 16.54
N THR A 81 -5.61 -6.52 16.23
CA THR A 81 -4.41 -6.28 15.42
C THR A 81 -3.33 -5.64 16.27
N ASP A 82 -2.26 -6.39 16.55
CA ASP A 82 -1.10 -5.89 17.29
C ASP A 82 -0.20 -5.00 16.41
N GLU A 83 0.07 -5.45 15.19
CA GLU A 83 0.90 -4.75 14.22
C GLU A 83 0.25 -4.72 12.83
N THR A 84 0.63 -3.74 12.03
CA THR A 84 0.07 -3.48 10.72
C THR A 84 1.13 -3.52 9.62
N LEU A 85 0.71 -3.87 8.40
CA LEU A 85 1.60 -4.14 7.27
C LEU A 85 2.45 -2.92 6.86
N ASP A 86 1.98 -1.69 7.14
CA ASP A 86 2.75 -0.47 6.89
C ASP A 86 4.12 -0.45 7.58
N LYS A 87 4.31 -1.20 8.65
CA LYS A 87 5.58 -1.30 9.40
C LYS A 87 6.70 -1.98 8.62
N ILE A 88 6.34 -2.89 7.71
CA ILE A 88 7.29 -3.64 6.89
C ILE A 88 7.33 -3.16 5.43
N ILE A 89 6.67 -2.05 5.12
CA ILE A 89 6.70 -1.45 3.78
C ILE A 89 7.76 -0.37 3.72
N THR A 90 8.71 -0.55 2.80
CA THR A 90 9.68 0.48 2.43
C THR A 90 9.17 1.29 1.24
N GLY A 91 9.17 2.61 1.39
CA GLY A 91 8.68 3.54 0.37
C GLY A 91 9.61 3.68 -0.83
N GLN A 92 9.24 4.60 -1.70
CA GLN A 92 10.04 4.99 -2.86
C GLN A 92 11.37 5.64 -2.46
N GLY A 93 12.37 5.57 -3.35
CA GLY A 93 13.60 6.35 -3.24
C GLY A 93 14.60 5.85 -2.21
N ILE A 94 14.48 4.59 -1.77
CA ILE A 94 15.44 3.95 -0.86
C ILE A 94 16.78 3.65 -1.54
N TYR A 95 16.78 3.50 -2.87
CA TYR A 95 18.00 3.42 -3.67
C TYR A 95 18.33 4.79 -4.22
N ARG A 96 19.54 5.24 -3.99
CA ARG A 96 20.03 6.56 -4.39
C ARG A 96 21.37 6.44 -5.10
N PHE A 97 21.65 7.31 -6.06
CA PHE A 97 23.00 7.43 -6.60
C PHE A 97 23.99 7.89 -5.54
N THR A 98 25.22 7.40 -5.66
CA THR A 98 26.35 7.91 -4.87
C THR A 98 27.00 9.09 -5.59
N GLN A 99 27.81 9.87 -4.88
CA GLN A 99 28.60 10.96 -5.48
C GLN A 99 29.55 10.44 -6.58
N LYS A 100 29.91 9.14 -6.54
CA LYS A 100 30.84 8.53 -7.49
C LYS A 100 30.30 8.48 -8.92
N VAL A 101 28.99 8.36 -9.10
CA VAL A 101 28.40 8.40 -10.46
C VAL A 101 28.62 9.77 -11.10
N HIS A 102 28.43 10.86 -10.35
CA HIS A 102 28.62 12.23 -10.85
C HIS A 102 30.08 12.56 -11.14
N LYS A 103 31.00 12.00 -10.33
CA LYS A 103 32.45 12.16 -10.54
C LYS A 103 32.91 11.44 -11.81
N ASN A 104 32.44 10.23 -12.04
CA ASN A 104 32.86 9.40 -13.18
C ASN A 104 32.11 9.75 -14.48
N HIS A 105 30.89 10.28 -14.36
CA HIS A 105 30.02 10.66 -15.46
C HIS A 105 29.47 12.07 -15.24
N PRO A 106 30.26 13.15 -15.44
CA PRO A 106 29.83 14.52 -15.19
C PRO A 106 28.56 14.92 -15.96
N GLN A 107 28.31 14.31 -17.12
CA GLN A 107 27.11 14.50 -17.92
C GLN A 107 25.81 14.10 -17.17
N VAL A 108 25.88 13.17 -16.21
CA VAL A 108 24.73 12.78 -15.38
C VAL A 108 24.21 13.99 -14.60
N SER A 109 25.11 14.82 -14.07
CA SER A 109 24.74 16.07 -13.37
C SER A 109 24.06 17.10 -14.29
N ALA A 110 24.40 17.10 -15.58
CA ALA A 110 23.76 17.99 -16.56
C ALA A 110 22.38 17.46 -17.02
N ILE A 111 22.21 16.14 -17.03
CA ILE A 111 20.99 15.48 -17.50
C ILE A 111 19.92 15.48 -16.39
N LEU A 112 20.30 15.17 -15.13
CA LEU A 112 19.36 15.09 -14.02
C LEU A 112 19.01 16.48 -13.45
N PRO A 113 17.74 16.72 -13.08
CA PRO A 113 17.34 17.97 -12.42
C PRO A 113 18.12 18.19 -11.13
N VAL A 114 18.48 19.44 -10.80
CA VAL A 114 19.27 19.81 -9.62
C VAL A 114 18.70 19.24 -8.32
N SER A 115 17.38 19.27 -8.14
CA SER A 115 16.69 18.74 -6.96
C SER A 115 16.65 17.19 -6.90
N HIS A 116 16.99 16.50 -7.99
CA HIS A 116 16.86 15.05 -8.15
C HIS A 116 18.16 14.35 -8.59
N GLN A 117 19.30 14.97 -8.32
CA GLN A 117 20.62 14.50 -8.75
C GLN A 117 20.94 13.08 -8.27
N PHE A 118 20.41 12.68 -7.12
CA PHE A 118 20.67 11.38 -6.53
C PHE A 118 19.50 10.41 -6.67
N ASP A 119 18.42 10.77 -7.35
CA ASP A 119 17.23 9.94 -7.46
C ASP A 119 17.37 8.88 -8.56
N ILE A 120 17.15 7.62 -8.18
CA ILE A 120 16.94 6.54 -9.13
C ILE A 120 15.45 6.52 -9.48
N SER A 121 15.03 7.54 -10.23
CA SER A 121 13.64 7.85 -10.54
C SER A 121 13.00 6.81 -11.47
N THR A 122 11.66 6.87 -11.61
CA THR A 122 10.91 5.96 -12.50
C THR A 122 11.37 5.99 -13.95
N GLY A 123 11.80 7.16 -14.46
CA GLY A 123 12.23 7.32 -15.87
C GLY A 123 13.73 7.12 -16.10
N VAL A 124 14.49 6.82 -15.07
CA VAL A 124 15.97 6.87 -15.11
C VAL A 124 16.59 5.92 -16.14
N PHE A 125 15.97 4.78 -16.40
CA PHE A 125 16.46 3.82 -17.40
C PHE A 125 16.43 4.38 -18.83
N GLY A 126 15.48 5.26 -19.14
CA GLY A 126 15.48 5.98 -20.42
C GLY A 126 16.47 7.13 -20.44
N THR A 127 16.55 7.87 -19.33
CA THR A 127 17.35 9.07 -19.22
C THR A 127 18.86 8.78 -19.21
N LEU A 128 19.27 7.71 -18.54
CA LEU A 128 20.69 7.33 -18.37
C LEU A 128 21.04 5.99 -19.01
N ASN A 129 20.28 5.60 -20.06
CA ASN A 129 20.55 4.39 -20.84
C ASN A 129 21.94 4.44 -21.49
N ASN A 130 22.70 3.36 -21.42
CA ASN A 130 24.07 3.25 -21.93
C ASN A 130 25.08 4.29 -21.37
N ILE A 131 24.70 5.05 -20.34
CA ILE A 131 25.60 5.91 -19.58
C ILE A 131 26.02 5.21 -18.28
N VAL A 132 25.03 4.83 -17.46
CA VAL A 132 25.24 4.13 -16.19
C VAL A 132 24.38 2.88 -16.04
N PHE A 133 23.30 2.74 -16.85
CA PHE A 133 22.44 1.55 -16.92
C PHE A 133 22.63 0.82 -18.24
N PHE A 134 22.83 -0.50 -18.15
CA PHE A 134 23.13 -1.36 -19.29
C PHE A 134 22.13 -2.52 -19.36
N ASP A 135 21.82 -2.97 -20.59
CA ASP A 135 20.99 -4.14 -20.83
C ASP A 135 21.69 -5.42 -20.36
N ASP A 136 22.95 -5.57 -20.75
CA ASP A 136 23.80 -6.68 -20.37
C ASP A 136 24.81 -6.26 -19.31
N LYS A 137 25.20 -7.20 -18.44
CA LYS A 137 26.23 -6.97 -17.43
C LYS A 137 27.57 -6.72 -18.14
N PRO A 138 28.17 -5.53 -17.99
CA PRO A 138 29.47 -5.23 -18.58
C PRO A 138 30.58 -6.21 -18.11
N LYS A 139 31.46 -6.57 -19.04
CA LYS A 139 32.56 -7.49 -18.79
C LYS A 139 33.85 -6.72 -18.49
N ASP A 140 33.88 -6.01 -17.38
CA ASP A 140 35.04 -5.28 -16.88
C ASP A 140 35.37 -5.70 -15.44
N ALA A 141 36.30 -5.01 -14.79
CA ALA A 141 36.76 -5.34 -13.43
C ALA A 141 35.83 -4.83 -12.31
N HIS A 142 34.66 -4.22 -12.65
CA HIS A 142 33.76 -3.68 -11.65
C HIS A 142 32.67 -4.66 -11.22
N GLN A 143 32.16 -4.45 -10.01
CA GLN A 143 30.98 -5.18 -9.56
C GLN A 143 29.71 -4.46 -10.01
N TYR A 144 28.71 -5.23 -10.39
CA TYR A 144 27.42 -4.74 -10.88
C TYR A 144 26.29 -5.37 -10.10
N ILE A 145 25.22 -4.59 -9.89
CA ILE A 145 23.94 -5.06 -9.37
C ILE A 145 22.87 -4.92 -10.46
N SER A 146 21.87 -5.78 -10.37
CA SER A 146 20.68 -5.68 -11.20
C SER A 146 19.64 -4.77 -10.54
N MET A 147 18.97 -3.93 -11.31
CA MET A 147 17.89 -3.08 -10.84
C MET A 147 16.65 -3.24 -11.71
N LEU A 148 15.49 -3.43 -11.06
CA LEU A 148 14.19 -3.47 -11.70
C LEU A 148 13.62 -2.05 -11.84
N GLY A 149 13.15 -1.72 -13.02
CA GLY A 149 12.50 -0.43 -13.29
C GLY A 149 11.56 -0.51 -14.47
N ARG A 150 11.21 0.65 -15.04
CA ARG A 150 10.39 0.76 -16.25
C ARG A 150 11.18 1.39 -17.38
N TYR A 151 11.06 0.80 -18.56
CA TYR A 151 11.54 1.36 -19.81
C TYR A 151 10.51 1.12 -20.91
N LYS A 152 10.11 2.17 -21.64
CA LYS A 152 9.05 2.11 -22.67
C LYS A 152 7.78 1.38 -22.19
N SER A 153 7.32 1.73 -20.98
CA SER A 153 6.15 1.17 -20.30
C SER A 153 6.26 -0.28 -19.82
N GLU A 154 7.36 -0.97 -20.10
CA GLU A 154 7.60 -2.34 -19.67
C GLU A 154 8.48 -2.40 -18.42
N ARG A 155 8.37 -3.48 -17.66
CA ARG A 155 9.26 -3.81 -16.54
C ARG A 155 10.50 -4.47 -17.11
N VAL A 156 11.66 -3.88 -16.84
CA VAL A 156 12.94 -4.38 -17.32
C VAL A 156 13.97 -4.37 -16.19
N TYR A 157 14.94 -5.25 -16.31
CA TYR A 157 16.13 -5.24 -15.47
C TYR A 157 17.26 -4.53 -16.22
N ARG A 158 18.05 -3.73 -15.47
CA ARG A 158 19.23 -3.05 -15.97
C ARG A 158 20.39 -3.25 -15.01
N TRP A 159 21.58 -3.38 -15.55
CA TRP A 159 22.81 -3.48 -14.78
C TRP A 159 23.37 -2.09 -14.51
N ILE A 160 23.83 -1.87 -13.27
CA ILE A 160 24.52 -0.66 -12.85
C ILE A 160 25.69 -1.05 -11.93
N ARG A 161 26.77 -0.30 -11.97
CA ARG A 161 27.88 -0.52 -11.02
C ARG A 161 27.37 -0.40 -9.58
N GLN A 162 27.75 -1.35 -8.75
CA GLN A 162 27.31 -1.40 -7.35
C GLN A 162 27.75 -0.15 -6.57
N ASP A 163 28.96 0.36 -6.83
CA ASP A 163 29.50 1.54 -6.15
C ASP A 163 28.87 2.87 -6.60
N TYR A 164 27.95 2.84 -7.56
CA TYR A 164 27.13 3.98 -7.97
C TYR A 164 25.81 4.08 -7.22
N VAL A 165 25.47 3.05 -6.42
CA VAL A 165 24.18 2.96 -5.74
C VAL A 165 24.37 2.80 -4.24
N ASN A 166 23.73 3.65 -3.44
CA ASN A 166 23.53 3.42 -2.03
C ASN A 166 22.43 2.37 -1.87
N THR A 167 22.79 1.19 -1.38
CA THR A 167 21.87 0.09 -1.12
C THR A 167 21.34 0.19 0.31
N PRO A 168 20.01 0.01 0.53
CA PRO A 168 19.41 0.04 1.86
C PRO A 168 19.70 -1.25 2.63
N LEU A 169 19.40 -1.23 3.94
CA LEU A 169 19.33 -2.46 4.74
C LEU A 169 18.31 -3.41 4.12
N GLY A 170 18.60 -4.73 4.19
CA GLY A 170 17.75 -5.76 3.59
C GLY A 170 17.88 -5.86 2.06
N PHE A 171 18.92 -5.26 1.46
CA PHE A 171 19.22 -5.47 0.04
C PHE A 171 19.52 -6.94 -0.28
N ASP A 172 20.04 -7.68 0.68
CA ASP A 172 20.35 -9.11 0.64
C ASP A 172 19.17 -10.02 1.06
N LYS A 173 17.95 -9.51 1.05
CA LYS A 173 16.74 -10.23 1.48
C LYS A 173 15.75 -10.40 0.33
N TRP A 174 14.92 -11.44 0.41
CA TRP A 174 13.74 -11.63 -0.42
C TRP A 174 12.68 -10.58 -0.10
N ARG A 175 11.99 -10.06 -1.10
CA ARG A 175 10.99 -8.99 -0.93
C ARG A 175 9.87 -9.12 -1.94
N VAL A 176 8.69 -8.60 -1.59
CA VAL A 176 7.60 -8.40 -2.53
C VAL A 176 7.62 -6.96 -3.02
N LEU A 177 7.67 -6.74 -4.32
CA LEU A 177 7.56 -5.41 -4.93
C LEU A 177 6.14 -5.17 -5.45
N LEU A 178 5.68 -3.95 -5.23
CA LEU A 178 4.39 -3.47 -5.73
C LEU A 178 4.59 -2.10 -6.37
N PRO A 179 4.00 -1.82 -7.55
CA PRO A 179 4.01 -0.47 -8.11
C PRO A 179 3.42 0.54 -7.13
N ASN A 180 4.09 1.68 -6.95
CA ASN A 180 3.59 2.73 -6.06
C ASN A 180 2.29 3.37 -6.58
N ALA A 181 2.10 3.43 -7.90
CA ALA A 181 0.84 3.82 -8.51
C ALA A 181 0.08 2.57 -8.97
N ASN A 182 -1.14 2.38 -8.47
CA ASN A 182 -1.96 1.20 -8.70
C ASN A 182 -3.45 1.54 -8.73
N GLY A 183 -4.09 1.25 -9.85
CA GLY A 183 -5.53 1.39 -10.03
C GLY A 183 -6.04 2.83 -9.90
N SER A 184 -7.33 2.97 -9.58
CA SER A 184 -8.04 4.25 -9.43
C SER A 184 -8.28 4.65 -7.97
N GLY A 185 -8.16 3.71 -7.04
CA GLY A 185 -8.54 3.86 -5.62
C GLY A 185 -9.95 3.39 -5.31
N LEU A 186 -10.59 2.67 -6.22
CA LEU A 186 -11.87 2.02 -5.94
C LEU A 186 -11.66 0.84 -4.99
N LEU A 187 -12.59 0.68 -4.05
CA LEU A 187 -12.58 -0.46 -3.12
C LEU A 187 -12.57 -1.78 -3.91
N GLY A 188 -11.67 -2.67 -3.55
CA GLY A 188 -11.63 -4.04 -4.06
C GLY A 188 -11.01 -4.20 -5.46
N GLU A 189 -10.45 -3.14 -6.06
CA GLU A 189 -9.69 -3.29 -7.30
C GLU A 189 -8.46 -4.20 -7.15
N ALA A 190 -8.08 -4.87 -8.23
CA ALA A 190 -6.89 -5.72 -8.25
C ALA A 190 -5.61 -4.88 -8.10
N LEU A 191 -4.62 -5.43 -7.42
CA LEU A 191 -3.29 -4.85 -7.37
C LEU A 191 -2.58 -5.04 -8.73
N SER A 192 -1.86 -4.02 -9.19
CA SER A 192 -1.04 -4.13 -10.42
C SER A 192 0.12 -5.07 -10.16
N THR A 193 -0.02 -6.29 -10.61
CA THR A 193 0.95 -7.38 -10.66
C THR A 193 2.12 -7.24 -9.66
N PRO A 194 1.93 -7.58 -8.39
CA PRO A 194 3.03 -7.69 -7.44
C PRO A 194 4.01 -8.77 -7.90
N LEU A 195 5.28 -8.65 -7.54
CA LEU A 195 6.30 -9.63 -7.87
C LEU A 195 7.27 -9.86 -6.71
N ILE A 196 7.83 -11.05 -6.65
CA ILE A 196 8.90 -11.40 -5.72
C ILE A 196 10.22 -11.04 -6.39
N VAL A 197 11.13 -10.45 -5.64
CA VAL A 197 12.50 -10.20 -6.08
C VAL A 197 13.49 -10.88 -5.16
N GLU A 198 14.48 -11.47 -5.80
CA GLU A 198 15.61 -12.14 -5.17
C GLU A 198 16.49 -11.15 -4.39
N PRO A 199 17.31 -11.65 -3.46
CA PRO A 199 18.41 -10.89 -2.87
C PRO A 199 19.28 -10.21 -3.94
N LEU A 200 19.84 -9.06 -3.59
CA LEU A 200 20.78 -8.27 -4.41
C LEU A 200 20.17 -7.66 -5.69
N ILE A 201 18.84 -7.63 -5.81
CA ILE A 201 18.15 -6.89 -6.87
C ILE A 201 17.61 -5.57 -6.30
N GLY A 202 18.04 -4.44 -6.85
CA GLY A 202 17.51 -3.12 -6.53
C GLY A 202 16.27 -2.78 -7.35
N PHE A 203 15.65 -1.62 -7.06
CA PHE A 203 14.51 -1.13 -7.85
C PHE A 203 14.46 0.40 -7.88
N THR A 204 13.85 0.92 -8.93
CA THR A 204 13.64 2.37 -9.12
C THR A 204 12.45 2.86 -8.30
N GLN A 205 12.23 4.18 -8.24
CA GLN A 205 11.06 4.80 -7.59
C GLN A 205 9.69 4.36 -8.17
N THR A 206 9.68 3.48 -9.17
CA THR A 206 8.45 2.87 -9.67
C THR A 206 7.77 2.00 -8.62
N PHE A 207 8.57 1.38 -7.73
CA PHE A 207 8.10 0.38 -6.78
C PHE A 207 8.27 0.83 -5.33
N LEU A 208 7.45 0.23 -4.48
CA LEU A 208 7.68 0.07 -3.05
C LEU A 208 7.98 -1.41 -2.78
N SER A 209 8.58 -1.73 -1.63
CA SER A 209 8.79 -3.12 -1.22
C SER A 209 8.10 -3.45 0.09
N ILE A 210 7.64 -4.69 0.20
CA ILE A 210 6.97 -5.25 1.37
C ILE A 210 7.83 -6.39 1.90
N GLY A 211 8.18 -6.31 3.16
CA GLY A 211 8.97 -7.29 3.88
C GLY A 211 10.45 -7.31 3.51
N GLN A 212 11.20 -8.02 4.32
CA GLN A 212 12.62 -8.35 4.15
C GLN A 212 12.80 -9.76 4.73
N TYR A 213 12.77 -10.79 3.88
CA TYR A 213 12.67 -12.18 4.28
C TYR A 213 13.96 -12.93 4.02
N ASP A 214 14.24 -13.91 4.88
CA ASP A 214 15.39 -14.82 4.68
C ASP A 214 15.11 -15.87 3.61
N THR A 215 13.84 -16.17 3.37
CA THR A 215 13.42 -17.21 2.42
C THR A 215 12.45 -16.66 1.37
N GLU A 216 12.51 -17.24 0.17
CA GLU A 216 11.53 -16.98 -0.90
C GLU A 216 10.11 -17.32 -0.45
N LYS A 217 9.98 -18.40 0.36
CA LYS A 217 8.68 -18.88 0.84
C LYS A 217 7.92 -17.84 1.66
N GLU A 218 8.59 -17.10 2.52
CA GLU A 218 7.98 -16.02 3.29
C GLU A 218 7.53 -14.87 2.37
N ALA A 219 8.31 -14.56 1.32
CA ALA A 219 7.90 -13.58 0.31
C ALA A 219 6.68 -14.06 -0.50
N GLU A 220 6.62 -15.36 -0.87
CA GLU A 220 5.43 -15.97 -1.50
C GLU A 220 4.19 -15.88 -0.61
N ASN A 221 4.33 -16.19 0.68
CA ASN A 221 3.24 -16.11 1.66
C ASN A 221 2.73 -14.67 1.78
N THR A 222 3.64 -13.70 1.86
CA THR A 222 3.30 -12.27 1.85
C THR A 222 2.57 -11.89 0.55
N MET A 223 3.03 -12.37 -0.59
CA MET A 223 2.40 -12.09 -1.88
C MET A 223 0.98 -12.66 -1.95
N LYS A 224 0.73 -13.87 -1.44
CA LYS A 224 -0.61 -14.43 -1.32
C LYS A 224 -1.49 -13.58 -0.42
N TYR A 225 -0.96 -13.14 0.74
CA TYR A 225 -1.69 -12.31 1.68
C TYR A 225 -2.14 -10.97 1.06
N ILE A 226 -1.23 -10.22 0.44
CA ILE A 226 -1.60 -8.92 -0.15
C ILE A 226 -2.56 -9.05 -1.34
N LYS A 227 -2.60 -10.22 -2.00
CA LYS A 227 -3.58 -10.54 -3.05
C LYS A 227 -4.92 -10.95 -2.48
N SER A 228 -5.02 -11.36 -1.22
CA SER A 228 -6.26 -11.80 -0.58
C SER A 228 -7.32 -10.70 -0.61
N LYS A 229 -8.58 -11.08 -0.67
CA LYS A 229 -9.71 -10.14 -0.61
C LYS A 229 -9.76 -9.43 0.73
N PHE A 230 -9.45 -10.13 1.82
CA PHE A 230 -9.37 -9.56 3.16
C PHE A 230 -8.37 -8.41 3.23
N ALA A 231 -7.11 -8.65 2.85
CA ALA A 231 -6.06 -7.61 2.92
C ALA A 231 -6.39 -6.40 2.03
N ARG A 232 -6.96 -6.62 0.84
CA ARG A 232 -7.37 -5.53 -0.06
C ARG A 232 -8.60 -4.79 0.41
N THR A 233 -9.50 -5.43 1.14
CA THR A 233 -10.59 -4.76 1.84
C THR A 233 -10.04 -3.78 2.87
N MET A 234 -9.12 -4.24 3.72
CA MET A 234 -8.49 -3.41 4.75
C MET A 234 -7.61 -2.29 4.14
N LEU A 235 -6.93 -2.56 3.04
CA LEU A 235 -6.22 -1.54 2.26
C LEU A 235 -7.19 -0.45 1.74
N GLY A 236 -8.36 -0.86 1.28
CA GLY A 236 -9.40 0.03 0.73
C GLY A 236 -9.93 1.06 1.73
N VAL A 237 -9.71 0.87 3.03
CA VAL A 237 -10.08 1.84 4.08
C VAL A 237 -9.41 3.20 3.83
N LEU A 238 -8.13 3.21 3.46
CA LEU A 238 -7.35 4.43 3.24
C LEU A 238 -6.94 4.68 1.79
N LYS A 239 -6.92 3.65 0.96
CA LYS A 239 -6.53 3.77 -0.45
C LYS A 239 -7.71 4.22 -1.31
N VAL A 240 -7.86 5.54 -1.42
CA VAL A 240 -8.93 6.20 -2.20
C VAL A 240 -8.40 6.91 -3.47
N THR A 241 -7.14 6.66 -3.84
CA THR A 241 -6.48 7.17 -5.04
C THR A 241 -5.55 6.11 -5.61
N GLN A 242 -4.94 6.39 -6.77
CA GLN A 242 -3.95 5.49 -7.38
C GLN A 242 -2.67 5.30 -6.54
N HIS A 243 -2.29 6.27 -5.69
CA HIS A 243 -1.07 6.18 -4.90
C HIS A 243 -1.21 5.21 -3.74
N ASN A 244 -0.18 4.42 -3.52
CA ASN A 244 -0.17 3.30 -2.58
C ASN A 244 1.03 3.33 -1.61
N PRO A 245 1.34 4.47 -0.96
CA PRO A 245 2.43 4.55 0.02
C PRO A 245 2.13 3.70 1.27
N ALA A 246 3.16 3.41 2.06
CA ALA A 246 3.07 2.61 3.30
C ALA A 246 1.88 3.01 4.20
N ALA A 247 1.66 4.31 4.41
CA ALA A 247 0.57 4.82 5.25
C ALA A 247 -0.84 4.34 4.84
N LYS A 248 -1.04 3.88 3.59
CA LYS A 248 -2.33 3.32 3.15
C LYS A 248 -2.58 1.92 3.70
N TRP A 249 -1.55 1.22 4.12
CA TRP A 249 -1.59 -0.14 4.66
C TRP A 249 -1.78 -0.19 6.19
N LYS A 250 -1.98 0.97 6.83
CA LYS A 250 -2.11 1.09 8.30
C LYS A 250 -3.25 0.25 8.89
N TYR A 251 -4.26 -0.10 8.13
CA TYR A 251 -5.37 -0.94 8.60
C TYR A 251 -5.25 -2.41 8.18
N VAL A 252 -4.25 -2.75 7.38
CA VAL A 252 -3.99 -4.13 6.99
C VAL A 252 -3.18 -4.81 8.09
N PRO A 253 -3.74 -5.80 8.82
CA PRO A 253 -3.01 -6.49 9.87
C PRO A 253 -1.75 -7.17 9.35
N LEU A 254 -0.65 -7.07 10.08
CA LEU A 254 0.53 -7.88 9.79
C LEU A 254 0.25 -9.33 10.22
N GLN A 255 0.59 -10.27 9.37
CA GLN A 255 0.49 -11.70 9.68
C GLN A 255 1.90 -12.28 9.89
N ASP A 256 1.97 -13.44 10.54
CA ASP A 256 3.17 -14.28 10.53
C ASP A 256 3.25 -15.00 9.19
N PHE A 257 4.33 -14.82 8.44
CA PHE A 257 4.59 -15.45 7.15
C PHE A 257 5.54 -16.64 7.26
N THR A 258 6.02 -16.95 8.47
CA THR A 258 6.91 -18.08 8.75
C THR A 258 6.16 -19.42 8.76
N PRO A 259 6.87 -20.55 8.80
CA PRO A 259 6.23 -21.87 8.97
C PRO A 259 5.44 -22.06 10.28
N ASN A 260 5.63 -21.16 11.27
CA ASN A 260 4.93 -21.21 12.55
C ASN A 260 3.58 -20.46 12.55
N SER A 261 3.18 -19.91 11.42
CA SER A 261 1.95 -19.14 11.24
C SER A 261 0.71 -19.95 11.60
N ASP A 262 -0.30 -19.30 12.18
CA ASP A 262 -1.65 -19.83 12.35
C ASP A 262 -2.44 -19.92 11.03
N ILE A 263 -1.89 -19.35 9.96
CA ILE A 263 -2.40 -19.42 8.58
C ILE A 263 -1.59 -20.46 7.79
N ASP A 264 -2.28 -21.44 7.20
CA ASP A 264 -1.64 -22.35 6.25
C ASP A 264 -1.48 -21.67 4.88
N TRP A 265 -0.30 -21.12 4.64
CA TRP A 265 0.03 -20.42 3.40
C TRP A 265 0.20 -21.35 2.18
N THR A 266 0.12 -22.68 2.34
CA THR A 266 0.12 -23.61 1.20
C THR A 266 -1.21 -23.59 0.47
N GLN A 267 -2.28 -23.20 1.14
CA GLN A 267 -3.64 -23.14 0.62
C GLN A 267 -3.81 -22.10 -0.50
N SER A 268 -4.92 -22.20 -1.22
CA SER A 268 -5.34 -21.17 -2.20
C SER A 268 -5.66 -19.85 -1.51
N ILE A 269 -5.58 -18.74 -2.26
CA ILE A 269 -5.92 -17.40 -1.72
C ILE A 269 -7.35 -17.38 -1.17
N ALA A 270 -8.30 -18.04 -1.84
CA ALA A 270 -9.68 -18.10 -1.38
C ALA A 270 -9.82 -18.86 -0.03
N GLN A 271 -9.06 -19.93 0.19
CA GLN A 271 -9.05 -20.64 1.47
C GLN A 271 -8.37 -19.82 2.59
N ILE A 272 -7.30 -19.08 2.22
CA ILE A 272 -6.65 -18.11 3.12
C ILE A 272 -7.63 -17.01 3.52
N ASP A 273 -8.43 -16.48 2.58
CA ASP A 273 -9.47 -15.51 2.89
C ASP A 273 -10.47 -16.03 3.92
N GLN A 274 -10.97 -17.28 3.74
CA GLN A 274 -11.90 -17.89 4.70
C GLN A 274 -11.28 -18.04 6.10
N LYS A 275 -9.99 -18.39 6.17
CA LYS A 275 -9.27 -18.46 7.44
C LYS A 275 -9.13 -17.08 8.10
N LEU A 276 -8.85 -16.04 7.32
CA LEU A 276 -8.76 -14.67 7.81
C LEU A 276 -10.13 -14.15 8.27
N TYR A 277 -11.21 -14.42 7.54
CA TYR A 277 -12.57 -14.05 7.97
C TYR A 277 -12.91 -14.66 9.33
N ALA A 278 -12.60 -15.94 9.51
CA ALA A 278 -12.82 -16.63 10.77
C ALA A 278 -11.93 -16.07 11.89
N LYS A 279 -10.63 -15.81 11.62
CA LYS A 279 -9.67 -15.24 12.57
C LYS A 279 -10.16 -13.91 13.15
N TYR A 280 -10.76 -13.06 12.32
CA TYR A 280 -11.24 -11.74 12.73
C TYR A 280 -12.75 -11.71 13.05
N GLY A 281 -13.42 -12.85 13.10
CA GLY A 281 -14.82 -12.97 13.51
C GLY A 281 -15.80 -12.21 12.61
N LEU A 282 -15.57 -12.23 11.30
CA LEU A 282 -16.46 -11.57 10.34
C LEU A 282 -17.80 -12.31 10.26
N SER A 283 -18.90 -11.55 10.18
CA SER A 283 -20.24 -12.10 9.95
C SER A 283 -20.45 -12.47 8.49
N GLN A 284 -21.49 -13.25 8.20
CA GLN A 284 -21.81 -13.62 6.82
C GLN A 284 -22.07 -12.39 5.94
N ASP A 285 -22.79 -11.39 6.44
CA ASP A 285 -23.06 -10.15 5.69
C ASP A 285 -21.76 -9.40 5.33
N GLU A 286 -20.77 -9.35 6.23
CA GLU A 286 -19.46 -8.77 5.99
C GLU A 286 -18.64 -9.59 4.98
N ILE A 287 -18.71 -10.91 5.05
CA ILE A 287 -18.08 -11.80 4.07
C ILE A 287 -18.72 -11.59 2.70
N ASP A 288 -20.04 -11.59 2.60
CA ASP A 288 -20.77 -11.38 1.35
C ASP A 288 -20.45 -10.00 0.74
N PHE A 289 -20.32 -8.98 1.58
CA PHE A 289 -19.85 -7.66 1.14
C PHE A 289 -18.45 -7.75 0.51
N ILE A 290 -17.48 -8.38 1.18
CA ILE A 290 -16.12 -8.55 0.67
C ILE A 290 -16.15 -9.35 -0.65
N GLU A 291 -16.84 -10.48 -0.65
CA GLU A 291 -16.91 -11.36 -1.82
C GLU A 291 -17.54 -10.69 -3.04
N SER A 292 -18.52 -9.81 -2.84
CA SER A 292 -19.18 -9.07 -3.92
C SER A 292 -18.41 -7.84 -4.40
N LYS A 293 -17.65 -7.16 -3.52
CA LYS A 293 -16.96 -5.89 -3.84
C LYS A 293 -15.52 -6.08 -4.29
N VAL A 294 -14.85 -7.11 -3.80
CA VAL A 294 -13.42 -7.29 -4.01
C VAL A 294 -13.17 -8.36 -5.08
N LYS A 295 -12.53 -7.97 -6.18
CA LYS A 295 -12.20 -8.88 -7.28
C LYS A 295 -11.23 -9.97 -6.80
N ALA A 296 -11.39 -11.20 -7.28
CA ALA A 296 -10.39 -12.25 -7.03
C ALA A 296 -9.05 -11.90 -7.69
N MET A 297 -7.96 -12.38 -7.08
CA MET A 297 -6.60 -12.37 -7.64
C MET A 297 -5.98 -13.74 -7.39
N ASP A 298 -5.31 -14.28 -8.40
CA ASP A 298 -4.56 -15.54 -8.35
C ASP A 298 -3.08 -15.31 -8.04
#